data_a48de1ac4714fc0b9aa8c81b9b627c92
#
_entry.id   a48de1ac4714fc0b9aa8c81b9b627c92
#
_cell.length_a   1.000
_cell.length_b   1.000
_cell.length_c   1.000
_cell.angle_alpha   90.00
_cell.angle_beta   90.00
_cell.angle_gamma   90.00
#
_symmetry.space_group_name_H-M   'P 1'
#
loop_
_entity.id
_entity.type
_entity.pdbx_description
1 polymer ?
#
loop_
_entity_poly.entity_id
_entity_poly.type
_entity_poly.pdbx_seq_one_letter_code
_entity_poly.pdbx_strand_id
1 'polypeptide(L)'
;QKEAEQFRHFTNHYLDFVSKYGKTPRLWGSLSMMKGNTPVDLKGKVVSAWNHGWMDVQTCLDAGAKVVNLCDGLLYIVPAVNYYHDFLDYQWLYESWMPEMMRKNDPKMTVRHPNFLGAMLAVWNDRVGNGISEQDVHLRTFPGATSSV
;
A
#
# COMPACT_ATOMS: atom_id res chain seq x y z
N GLN A 1 6.47 -3.16 23.69
CA GLN A 1 5.66 -1.91 23.85
C GLN A 1 6.51 -0.64 23.70
N LYS A 2 7.71 -0.58 24.29
CA LYS A 2 8.56 0.62 24.27
C LYS A 2 8.97 1.01 22.83
N GLU A 3 9.34 0.05 22.02
CA GLU A 3 9.74 0.25 20.62
C GLU A 3 8.57 0.76 19.77
N ALA A 4 7.37 0.23 20.00
CA ALA A 4 6.16 0.69 19.31
C ALA A 4 5.80 2.14 19.68
N GLU A 5 5.96 2.53 20.94
CA GLU A 5 5.77 3.92 21.36
C GLU A 5 6.82 4.85 20.72
N GLN A 6 8.08 4.44 20.67
CA GLN A 6 9.14 5.21 20.00
C GLN A 6 8.85 5.37 18.52
N PHE A 7 8.39 4.30 17.84
CA PHE A 7 7.98 4.39 16.44
C PHE A 7 6.84 5.38 16.23
N ARG A 8 5.83 5.39 17.10
CA ARG A 8 4.68 6.31 17.01
C ARG A 8 5.10 7.76 17.27
N HIS A 9 5.96 8.01 18.24
CA HIS A 9 6.54 9.33 18.47
C HIS A 9 7.37 9.81 17.28
N PHE A 10 8.22 8.95 16.72
CA PHE A 10 8.98 9.27 15.51
C PHE A 10 8.05 9.59 14.33
N THR A 11 7.00 8.78 14.15
CA THR A 11 6.01 9.01 13.10
C THR A 11 5.35 10.38 13.23
N ASN A 12 4.90 10.75 14.42
CA ASN A 12 4.33 12.08 14.66
C ASN A 12 5.34 13.19 14.35
N HIS A 13 6.58 13.05 14.82
CA HIS A 13 7.63 14.02 14.54
C HIS A 13 7.87 14.18 13.02
N TYR A 14 7.93 13.08 12.29
CA TYR A 14 8.04 13.08 10.83
C TYR A 14 6.85 13.77 10.15
N LEU A 15 5.63 13.45 10.57
CA LEU A 15 4.41 14.06 10.00
C LEU A 15 4.40 15.58 10.21
N ASP A 16 4.75 16.02 11.42
CA ASP A 16 4.84 17.44 11.76
C ASP A 16 5.94 18.14 10.99
N PHE A 17 7.12 17.53 10.91
CA PHE A 17 8.27 18.08 10.19
C PHE A 17 7.94 18.33 8.73
N VAL A 18 7.41 17.32 8.01
CA VAL A 18 7.05 17.45 6.60
C VAL A 18 5.95 18.50 6.39
N SER A 19 4.96 18.53 7.29
CA SER A 19 3.85 19.49 7.24
C SER A 19 4.31 20.93 7.39
N LYS A 20 5.33 21.21 8.21
CA LYS A 20 5.93 22.56 8.39
C LYS A 20 6.48 23.15 7.10
N TYR A 21 6.88 22.30 6.15
CA TYR A 21 7.34 22.74 4.82
C TYR A 21 6.21 22.85 3.79
N GLY A 22 4.95 22.86 4.22
CA GLY A 22 3.79 22.96 3.34
C GLY A 22 3.59 21.72 2.45
N LYS A 23 4.16 20.57 2.82
CA LYS A 23 4.03 19.31 2.09
C LYS A 23 3.05 18.37 2.79
N THR A 24 2.38 17.53 2.01
CA THR A 24 1.53 16.48 2.56
C THR A 24 2.39 15.25 2.86
N PRO A 25 2.56 14.86 4.13
CA PRO A 25 3.32 13.66 4.47
C PRO A 25 2.68 12.41 3.89
N ARG A 26 3.52 11.46 3.50
CA ARG A 26 3.11 10.13 3.09
C ARG A 26 3.85 9.08 3.90
N LEU A 27 3.14 8.06 4.35
CA LEU A 27 3.70 6.95 5.11
C LEU A 27 3.10 5.60 4.67
N TRP A 28 3.81 4.53 5.03
CA TRP A 28 3.31 3.18 4.84
C TRP A 28 2.40 2.78 6.00
N GLY A 29 1.30 2.10 5.71
CA GLY A 29 0.32 1.65 6.69
C GLY A 29 0.84 0.47 7.51
N SER A 30 1.40 0.77 8.70
CA SER A 30 1.95 -0.25 9.62
C SER A 30 1.54 -0.02 11.07
N LEU A 31 0.71 0.99 11.35
CA LEU A 31 0.41 1.42 12.71
C LEU A 31 -0.36 0.38 13.53
N SER A 32 -1.15 -0.49 12.90
CA SER A 32 -1.87 -1.57 13.60
C SER A 32 -0.93 -2.60 14.19
N MET A 33 0.26 -2.79 13.60
CA MET A 33 1.31 -3.66 14.14
C MET A 33 2.13 -2.98 15.23
N MET A 34 2.26 -1.66 15.15
CA MET A 34 2.98 -0.85 16.14
C MET A 34 2.02 -0.40 17.25
N LYS A 35 1.50 -1.38 17.99
CA LYS A 35 0.53 -1.16 19.08
C LYS A 35 1.14 -0.33 20.20
N GLY A 36 0.58 0.85 20.43
CA GLY A 36 0.99 1.77 21.47
C GLY A 36 -0.14 2.72 21.84
N ASN A 37 0.04 3.49 22.93
CA ASN A 37 -0.95 4.42 23.45
C ASN A 37 -0.83 5.81 22.81
N THR A 38 0.33 6.15 22.25
CA THR A 38 0.54 7.44 21.57
C THR A 38 -0.34 7.51 20.32
N PRO A 39 -1.29 8.45 20.25
CA PRO A 39 -2.11 8.62 19.05
C PRO A 39 -1.24 9.13 17.90
N VAL A 40 -1.58 8.74 16.68
CA VAL A 40 -0.96 9.26 15.45
C VAL A 40 -2.06 9.90 14.62
N ASP A 41 -1.95 11.20 14.37
CA ASP A 41 -2.91 11.93 13.55
C ASP A 41 -2.65 11.70 12.06
N LEU A 42 -3.51 10.90 11.45
CA LEU A 42 -3.48 10.60 10.02
C LEU A 42 -4.39 11.49 9.18
N LYS A 43 -5.18 12.37 9.80
CA LYS A 43 -6.14 13.21 9.08
C LYS A 43 -5.45 14.06 8.01
N GLY A 44 -5.89 13.88 6.76
CA GLY A 44 -5.33 14.58 5.61
C GLY A 44 -3.95 14.13 5.15
N LYS A 45 -3.29 13.20 5.86
CA LYS A 45 -2.01 12.59 5.45
C LYS A 45 -2.27 11.49 4.42
N VAL A 46 -1.25 11.15 3.62
CA VAL A 46 -1.38 10.06 2.65
C VAL A 46 -0.85 8.77 3.27
N VAL A 47 -1.67 7.72 3.27
CA VAL A 47 -1.28 6.39 3.73
C VAL A 47 -1.26 5.42 2.55
N SER A 48 -0.14 4.73 2.37
CA SER A 48 -0.02 3.57 1.48
C SER A 48 -0.44 2.32 2.26
N ALA A 49 -1.67 1.84 2.00
CA ALA A 49 -2.18 0.62 2.61
C ALA A 49 -1.61 -0.58 1.86
N TRP A 50 -0.54 -1.17 2.40
CA TRP A 50 0.23 -2.20 1.71
C TRP A 50 -0.04 -3.63 2.19
N ASN A 51 -0.52 -3.80 3.41
CA ASN A 51 -0.86 -5.11 3.95
C ASN A 51 -2.17 -5.02 4.73
N HIS A 52 -3.13 -5.86 4.34
CA HIS A 52 -4.46 -5.89 4.93
C HIS A 52 -4.46 -6.09 6.46
N GLY A 53 -3.60 -6.97 6.96
CA GLY A 53 -3.51 -7.25 8.40
C GLY A 53 -2.78 -6.16 9.20
N TRP A 54 -2.10 -5.24 8.54
CA TRP A 54 -1.32 -4.18 9.20
C TRP A 54 -2.06 -2.85 9.24
N MET A 55 -2.70 -2.47 8.17
CA MET A 55 -3.61 -1.33 8.11
C MET A 55 -4.35 -1.35 6.78
N ASP A 56 -5.62 -1.72 6.79
CA ASP A 56 -6.43 -1.79 5.57
C ASP A 56 -6.94 -0.42 5.12
N VAL A 57 -7.52 -0.41 3.91
CA VAL A 57 -8.06 0.80 3.29
C VAL A 57 -9.13 1.45 4.17
N GLN A 58 -10.07 0.66 4.70
CA GLN A 58 -11.16 1.21 5.49
C GLN A 58 -10.68 1.84 6.81
N THR A 59 -9.76 1.17 7.50
CA THR A 59 -9.13 1.71 8.71
C THR A 59 -8.43 3.05 8.45
N CYS A 60 -7.76 3.18 7.31
CA CYS A 60 -7.12 4.44 6.91
C CYS A 60 -8.15 5.54 6.65
N LEU A 61 -9.24 5.22 5.94
CA LEU A 61 -10.32 6.17 5.63
C LEU A 61 -11.04 6.63 6.89
N ASP A 62 -11.32 5.73 7.83
CA ASP A 62 -11.94 6.02 9.12
C ASP A 62 -11.07 6.95 9.98
N ALA A 63 -9.74 6.83 9.85
CA ALA A 63 -8.78 7.75 10.47
C ALA A 63 -8.66 9.11 9.75
N GLY A 64 -9.44 9.34 8.69
CA GLY A 64 -9.43 10.57 7.89
C GLY A 64 -8.20 10.74 6.99
N ALA A 65 -7.44 9.68 6.77
CA ALA A 65 -6.31 9.68 5.84
C ALA A 65 -6.76 9.72 4.38
N LYS A 66 -5.89 10.21 3.53
CA LYS A 66 -5.95 9.96 2.09
C LYS A 66 -5.25 8.64 1.80
N VAL A 67 -5.88 7.74 1.04
CA VAL A 67 -5.41 6.36 0.91
C VAL A 67 -5.01 6.01 -0.50
N VAL A 68 -3.87 5.35 -0.62
CA VAL A 68 -3.44 4.65 -1.83
C VAL A 68 -3.35 3.16 -1.49
N ASN A 69 -4.10 2.34 -2.22
CA ASN A 69 -3.98 0.88 -2.08
C ASN A 69 -2.69 0.38 -2.74
N LEU A 70 -1.92 -0.36 -2.00
CA LEU A 70 -0.66 -0.96 -2.44
C LEU A 70 -0.55 -2.40 -1.90
N CYS A 71 -1.69 -3.10 -1.84
CA CYS A 71 -1.79 -4.39 -1.16
C CYS A 71 -0.81 -5.41 -1.73
N ASP A 72 0.04 -5.93 -0.87
CA ASP A 72 1.09 -6.89 -1.19
C ASP A 72 0.54 -8.20 -1.81
N GLY A 73 -0.59 -8.67 -1.30
CA GLY A 73 -1.24 -9.89 -1.80
C GLY A 73 -1.87 -9.80 -3.19
N LEU A 74 -2.03 -8.59 -3.76
CA LEU A 74 -2.65 -8.38 -5.06
C LEU A 74 -1.80 -7.58 -6.04
N LEU A 75 -0.95 -6.67 -5.54
CA LEU A 75 -0.28 -5.64 -6.33
C LEU A 75 1.25 -5.69 -6.25
N TYR A 76 1.82 -6.66 -5.53
CA TYR A 76 3.26 -6.87 -5.49
C TYR A 76 3.71 -7.91 -6.50
N ILE A 77 4.73 -7.56 -7.26
CA ILE A 77 5.52 -8.46 -8.09
C ILE A 77 6.85 -8.63 -7.37
N VAL A 78 7.12 -9.83 -6.84
CA VAL A 78 8.34 -10.14 -6.10
C VAL A 78 8.90 -11.46 -6.62
N PRO A 79 9.65 -11.44 -7.72
CA PRO A 79 10.17 -12.65 -8.34
C PRO A 79 10.99 -13.51 -7.37
N ALA A 80 10.87 -14.83 -7.47
CA ALA A 80 11.56 -15.83 -6.65
C ALA A 80 11.25 -15.79 -5.15
N VAL A 81 10.08 -15.24 -4.75
CA VAL A 81 9.60 -15.28 -3.37
C VAL A 81 8.29 -16.06 -3.31
N ASN A 82 8.30 -17.22 -2.67
CA ASN A 82 7.23 -18.22 -2.72
C ASN A 82 5.82 -17.75 -2.32
N TYR A 83 5.72 -16.71 -1.48
CA TYR A 83 4.45 -16.19 -0.99
C TYR A 83 4.00 -14.90 -1.71
N TYR A 84 4.77 -14.44 -2.68
CA TYR A 84 4.39 -13.33 -3.56
C TYR A 84 4.30 -13.80 -5.02
N HIS A 85 3.87 -12.92 -5.89
CA HIS A 85 3.67 -13.22 -7.30
C HIS A 85 4.90 -12.89 -8.13
N ASP A 86 5.29 -13.79 -9.04
CA ASP A 86 6.20 -13.48 -10.15
C ASP A 86 5.50 -12.62 -11.21
N PHE A 87 4.22 -12.93 -11.43
CA PHE A 87 3.30 -12.20 -12.31
C PHE A 87 1.97 -12.01 -11.59
N LEU A 88 1.33 -10.87 -11.76
CA LEU A 88 0.00 -10.65 -11.23
C LEU A 88 -1.05 -11.43 -12.02
N ASP A 89 -2.19 -11.66 -11.40
CA ASP A 89 -3.37 -12.23 -12.06
C ASP A 89 -4.05 -11.11 -12.87
N TYR A 90 -3.49 -10.81 -14.05
CA TYR A 90 -3.89 -9.68 -14.88
C TYR A 90 -5.33 -9.79 -15.38
N GLN A 91 -5.78 -11.01 -15.66
CA GLN A 91 -7.15 -11.23 -16.07
C GLN A 91 -8.11 -10.85 -14.96
N TRP A 92 -7.88 -11.34 -13.75
CA TRP A 92 -8.72 -11.03 -12.61
C TRP A 92 -8.65 -9.52 -12.26
N LEU A 93 -7.48 -8.90 -12.32
CA LEU A 93 -7.31 -7.47 -12.09
C LEU A 93 -8.13 -6.64 -13.08
N TYR A 94 -8.17 -7.04 -14.34
CA TYR A 94 -8.93 -6.35 -15.38
C TYR A 94 -10.44 -6.59 -15.26
N GLU A 95 -10.87 -7.83 -15.03
CA GLU A 95 -12.29 -8.20 -15.07
C GLU A 95 -13.03 -7.96 -13.75
N SER A 96 -12.36 -8.03 -12.61
CA SER A 96 -13.02 -8.18 -11.33
C SER A 96 -12.52 -7.27 -10.22
N TRP A 97 -11.26 -6.84 -10.29
CA TRP A 97 -10.68 -6.04 -9.23
C TRP A 97 -11.18 -4.60 -9.25
N MET A 98 -11.33 -4.03 -8.06
CA MET A 98 -11.58 -2.60 -7.88
C MET A 98 -10.46 -2.03 -6.99
N PRO A 99 -10.02 -0.79 -7.24
CA PRO A 99 -8.86 -0.21 -6.55
C PRO A 99 -8.91 -0.23 -5.01
N GLU A 100 -10.10 -0.23 -4.42
CA GLU A 100 -10.28 -0.32 -2.98
C GLU A 100 -10.11 -1.72 -2.38
N MET A 101 -10.10 -2.76 -3.21
CA MET A 101 -10.02 -4.15 -2.74
C MET A 101 -8.58 -4.51 -2.37
N MET A 102 -8.37 -4.98 -1.15
CA MET A 102 -7.09 -5.53 -0.68
C MET A 102 -7.04 -7.07 -0.72
N ARG A 103 -8.20 -7.71 -0.92
CA ARG A 103 -8.34 -9.17 -1.08
C ARG A 103 -9.35 -9.45 -2.19
N LYS A 104 -9.24 -10.62 -2.83
CA LYS A 104 -10.13 -11.03 -3.93
C LYS A 104 -11.62 -11.01 -3.57
N ASN A 105 -11.95 -11.17 -2.29
CA ASN A 105 -13.34 -11.24 -1.80
C ASN A 105 -13.77 -9.99 -1.01
N ASP A 106 -13.01 -8.92 -1.06
CA ASP A 106 -13.43 -7.69 -0.40
C ASP A 106 -14.66 -7.09 -1.10
N PRO A 107 -15.57 -6.46 -0.33
CA PRO A 107 -16.71 -5.79 -0.93
C PRO A 107 -16.25 -4.62 -1.80
N LYS A 108 -16.92 -4.43 -2.92
CA LYS A 108 -16.71 -3.27 -3.78
C LYS A 108 -17.39 -2.05 -3.18
N MET A 109 -16.76 -0.90 -3.21
CA MET A 109 -17.41 0.35 -2.83
C MET A 109 -18.47 0.72 -3.87
N THR A 110 -19.67 1.04 -3.41
CA THR A 110 -20.75 1.54 -4.28
C THR A 110 -20.53 2.99 -4.70
N VAL A 111 -19.85 3.76 -3.83
CA VAL A 111 -19.47 5.15 -4.09
C VAL A 111 -18.02 5.34 -3.64
N ARG A 112 -17.19 5.87 -4.51
CA ARG A 112 -15.79 6.14 -4.21
C ARG A 112 -15.66 7.18 -3.09
N HIS A 113 -14.95 6.82 -2.03
CA HIS A 113 -14.67 7.75 -0.94
C HIS A 113 -13.75 8.90 -1.42
N PRO A 114 -14.01 10.17 -1.07
CA PRO A 114 -13.25 11.32 -1.58
C PRO A 114 -11.76 11.29 -1.18
N ASN A 115 -11.43 10.63 -0.07
CA ASN A 115 -10.06 10.43 0.38
C ASN A 115 -9.37 9.20 -0.23
N PHE A 116 -10.07 8.41 -1.04
CA PHE A 116 -9.45 7.27 -1.73
C PHE A 116 -8.81 7.77 -3.03
N LEU A 117 -7.48 7.78 -3.08
CA LEU A 117 -6.71 8.36 -4.21
C LEU A 117 -6.55 7.38 -5.37
N GLY A 118 -6.59 6.08 -5.11
CA GLY A 118 -6.37 5.03 -6.10
C GLY A 118 -5.44 3.94 -5.61
N ALA A 119 -4.76 3.29 -6.52
CA ALA A 119 -3.85 2.19 -6.20
C ALA A 119 -2.49 2.34 -6.89
N MET A 120 -1.52 1.57 -6.41
CA MET A 120 -0.19 1.43 -7.00
C MET A 120 0.18 -0.06 -7.02
N LEU A 121 0.90 -0.47 -8.03
CA LEU A 121 1.63 -1.74 -7.99
C LEU A 121 3.10 -1.49 -7.60
N ALA A 122 3.75 -2.51 -7.05
CA ALA A 122 5.16 -2.44 -6.70
C ALA A 122 5.90 -3.65 -7.25
N VAL A 123 7.07 -3.37 -7.82
CA VAL A 123 8.01 -4.40 -8.29
C VAL A 123 9.21 -4.40 -7.36
N TRP A 124 9.45 -5.52 -6.71
CA TRP A 124 10.53 -5.70 -5.75
C TRP A 124 11.53 -6.72 -6.26
N ASN A 125 12.79 -6.35 -6.27
CA ASN A 125 13.87 -7.19 -6.80
C ASN A 125 14.78 -7.76 -5.71
N ASP A 126 14.24 -7.99 -4.52
CA ASP A 126 15.02 -8.42 -3.33
C ASP A 126 15.69 -9.78 -3.49
N ARG A 127 15.11 -10.65 -4.30
CA ARG A 127 15.56 -12.03 -4.50
C ARG A 127 16.03 -12.33 -5.91
N VAL A 128 16.04 -11.35 -6.79
CA VAL A 128 16.52 -11.56 -8.14
C VAL A 128 18.05 -11.53 -8.13
N GLY A 129 18.63 -12.65 -8.49
CA GLY A 129 20.07 -12.77 -8.71
C GLY A 129 20.48 -12.18 -10.06
N ASN A 130 21.73 -12.37 -10.42
CA ASN A 130 22.24 -12.06 -11.75
C ASN A 130 21.48 -12.91 -12.79
N GLY A 131 20.92 -12.28 -13.82
CA GLY A 131 20.22 -12.98 -14.90
C GLY A 131 18.80 -12.52 -15.16
N ILE A 132 18.28 -11.56 -14.39
CA ILE A 132 17.06 -10.85 -14.75
C ILE A 132 17.42 -9.63 -15.57
N SER A 133 16.89 -9.56 -16.78
CA SER A 133 17.06 -8.45 -17.72
C SER A 133 16.01 -7.36 -17.49
N GLU A 134 16.24 -6.17 -18.04
CA GLU A 134 15.25 -5.10 -18.09
C GLU A 134 13.95 -5.57 -18.77
N GLN A 135 14.05 -6.42 -19.80
CA GLN A 135 12.90 -6.97 -20.48
C GLN A 135 12.08 -7.90 -19.58
N ASP A 136 12.72 -8.67 -18.71
CA ASP A 136 12.01 -9.50 -17.71
C ASP A 136 11.21 -8.65 -16.73
N VAL A 137 11.77 -7.54 -16.28
CA VAL A 137 11.06 -6.57 -15.42
C VAL A 137 9.91 -5.93 -16.18
N HIS A 138 10.15 -5.52 -17.43
CA HIS A 138 9.13 -4.95 -18.30
C HIS A 138 7.94 -5.90 -18.50
N LEU A 139 8.19 -7.15 -18.85
CA LEU A 139 7.15 -8.17 -19.07
C LEU A 139 6.32 -8.48 -17.82
N ARG A 140 6.90 -8.33 -16.63
CA ARG A 140 6.19 -8.48 -15.36
C ARG A 140 5.35 -7.26 -15.01
N THR A 141 5.75 -6.08 -15.46
CA THR A 141 5.15 -4.82 -15.05
C THR A 141 4.02 -4.39 -15.98
N PHE A 142 4.24 -4.47 -17.28
CA PHE A 142 3.37 -3.78 -18.24
C PHE A 142 1.99 -4.40 -18.44
N PRO A 143 1.76 -5.70 -18.42
CA PRO A 143 0.39 -6.19 -18.44
C PRO A 143 -0.39 -5.73 -17.20
N GLY A 144 0.26 -5.70 -16.02
CA GLY A 144 -0.36 -5.29 -14.78
C GLY A 144 -0.61 -3.79 -14.67
N ALA A 145 0.29 -2.96 -15.17
CA ALA A 145 0.13 -1.52 -15.16
C ALA A 145 -1.06 -1.05 -16.01
N THR A 146 -1.34 -1.74 -17.13
CA THR A 146 -2.48 -1.43 -17.99
C THR A 146 -3.79 -2.00 -17.49
N SER A 147 -3.75 -3.07 -16.68
CA SER A 147 -4.95 -3.71 -16.11
C SER A 147 -5.46 -3.00 -14.84
N SER A 148 -4.68 -2.10 -14.28
CA SER A 148 -4.96 -1.40 -13.02
C SER A 148 -5.55 0.01 -13.21
N VAL A 149 -5.89 0.38 -14.46
CA VAL A 149 -6.40 1.73 -14.82
C VAL A 149 -7.89 1.70 -15.08
#